data_baecc6b4dd5d6920a8f8a1429afaacc1
#
_entry.id   baecc6b4dd5d6920a8f8a1429afaacc1
#
_cell.length_a   1.000
_cell.length_b   1.000
_cell.length_c   1.000
_cell.angle_alpha   90.00
_cell.angle_beta   90.00
_cell.angle_gamma   90.00
#
_symmetry.space_group_name_H-M   'P 1'
#
loop_
_entity.id
_entity.type
_entity.pdbx_description
1 polymer ?
#
loop_
_entity_poly.entity_id
_entity_poly.type
_entity_poly.pdbx_seq_one_letter_code
_entity_poly.pdbx_strand_id
1 'polypeptide(L)'
;MSEMKKCPECNAENPKAANFCRKCRYEFPEATKGGLSLKPEIKFFHIKEQQYVIGSKIHIEWDVDNCTKVELAGEDVTLYKDVELAVEKAVELELVASNDYDQAKQSVRVVPYPSPIIRRFSSSHSNIKAGKTTKLSWSVDYAKKVLLKSPSEEIDVTIMSELEISPANDTTYTLVAYAVDGSITVSKDI
;
A
#
# COMPACT_ATOMS: atom_id res chain seq x y z
N MET A 1 32.51 -24.55 33.78
CA MET A 1 33.81 -24.95 33.23
C MET A 1 33.89 -24.41 31.83
N SER A 2 34.90 -23.56 31.50
CA SER A 2 35.01 -22.96 30.17
C SER A 2 35.41 -24.05 29.18
N GLU A 3 34.61 -24.31 28.17
CA GLU A 3 34.92 -25.27 27.09
C GLU A 3 36.17 -24.81 26.32
N MET A 4 37.10 -25.73 26.09
CA MET A 4 38.38 -25.50 25.42
C MET A 4 38.37 -26.20 24.06
N LYS A 5 39.08 -25.62 23.07
CA LYS A 5 39.35 -26.22 21.74
C LYS A 5 40.82 -26.27 21.46
N LYS A 6 41.28 -27.28 20.70
CA LYS A 6 42.68 -27.43 20.29
C LYS A 6 42.90 -26.79 18.92
N CYS A 7 44.00 -26.12 18.77
CA CYS A 7 44.43 -25.55 17.48
C CYS A 7 44.89 -26.69 16.53
N PRO A 8 44.38 -26.77 15.31
CA PRO A 8 44.77 -27.81 14.35
C PRO A 8 46.24 -27.67 13.89
N GLU A 9 46.82 -26.47 13.93
CA GLU A 9 48.18 -26.20 13.50
C GLU A 9 49.26 -26.52 14.56
N CYS A 10 48.97 -26.19 15.84
CA CYS A 10 50.00 -26.30 16.90
C CYS A 10 49.54 -27.05 18.15
N ASN A 11 48.33 -27.64 18.14
CA ASN A 11 47.72 -28.38 19.25
C ASN A 11 47.58 -27.61 20.57
N ALA A 12 47.80 -26.31 20.60
CA ALA A 12 47.61 -25.50 21.78
C ALA A 12 46.12 -25.39 22.15
N GLU A 13 45.82 -25.49 23.43
CA GLU A 13 44.47 -25.30 23.96
C GLU A 13 44.10 -23.80 23.96
N ASN A 14 42.92 -23.52 23.50
CA ASN A 14 42.35 -22.18 23.39
C ASN A 14 40.92 -22.17 23.91
N PRO A 15 40.42 -21.06 24.48
CA PRO A 15 39.00 -20.92 24.76
C PRO A 15 38.15 -21.21 23.52
N LYS A 16 37.03 -21.91 23.66
CA LYS A 16 36.16 -22.25 22.53
C LYS A 16 35.74 -21.02 21.71
N ALA A 17 35.57 -19.87 22.39
CA ALA A 17 35.22 -18.59 21.78
C ALA A 17 36.40 -17.82 21.15
N ALA A 18 37.64 -18.32 21.19
CA ALA A 18 38.78 -17.62 20.63
C ALA A 18 38.74 -17.59 19.09
N ASN A 19 38.88 -16.43 18.50
CA ASN A 19 38.99 -16.27 17.05
C ASN A 19 40.38 -16.65 16.49
N PHE A 20 41.41 -16.54 17.33
CA PHE A 20 42.80 -16.84 16.96
C PHE A 20 43.49 -17.72 18.01
N CYS A 21 44.37 -18.57 17.52
CA CYS A 21 45.22 -19.33 18.43
C CYS A 21 46.19 -18.42 19.18
N ARG A 22 46.19 -18.48 20.50
CA ARG A 22 47.10 -17.67 21.36
C ARG A 22 48.57 -17.97 21.14
N LYS A 23 48.91 -19.16 20.55
CA LYS A 23 50.30 -19.61 20.38
C LYS A 23 50.82 -19.35 18.96
N CYS A 24 50.11 -19.73 17.92
CA CYS A 24 50.54 -19.63 16.52
C CYS A 24 49.76 -18.62 15.66
N ARG A 25 48.74 -17.96 16.25
CA ARG A 25 47.84 -17.02 15.58
C ARG A 25 46.99 -17.64 14.45
N TYR A 26 46.89 -18.97 14.37
CA TYR A 26 45.96 -19.62 13.46
C TYR A 26 44.57 -19.05 13.65
N GLU A 27 43.93 -18.60 12.59
CA GLU A 27 42.54 -18.13 12.63
C GLU A 27 41.58 -19.31 12.59
N PHE A 28 40.77 -19.44 13.64
CA PHE A 28 39.79 -20.52 13.68
C PHE A 28 38.63 -20.24 12.71
N PRO A 29 38.25 -21.23 11.88
CA PRO A 29 37.11 -21.06 10.96
C PRO A 29 35.84 -20.59 11.70
N GLU A 30 35.00 -19.86 11.04
CA GLU A 30 33.81 -19.20 11.60
C GLU A 30 32.81 -20.12 12.30
N ALA A 31 32.84 -21.42 12.06
CA ALA A 31 32.04 -22.42 12.78
C ALA A 31 32.23 -22.40 14.31
N THR A 32 33.19 -21.64 14.81
CA THR A 32 33.48 -21.46 16.25
C THR A 32 33.21 -20.05 16.76
N LYS A 33 32.83 -19.12 15.91
CA LYS A 33 32.27 -17.84 16.36
C LYS A 33 30.86 -18.15 16.91
N GLY A 34 30.76 -18.28 18.22
CA GLY A 34 29.51 -18.50 18.94
C GLY A 34 28.59 -17.27 18.93
N GLY A 35 28.52 -16.57 17.81
CA GLY A 35 27.45 -15.68 17.49
C GLY A 35 26.41 -16.49 16.75
N LEU A 36 25.23 -16.65 17.32
CA LEU A 36 24.05 -17.03 16.58
C LEU A 36 23.99 -16.12 15.35
N SER A 37 24.31 -16.67 14.16
CA SER A 37 23.94 -16.02 12.90
C SER A 37 22.43 -16.04 12.87
N LEU A 38 21.84 -14.97 13.44
CA LEU A 38 20.39 -14.83 13.45
C LEU A 38 20.01 -14.57 12.01
N LYS A 39 19.17 -15.45 11.46
CA LYS A 39 18.61 -15.26 10.13
C LYS A 39 17.80 -13.99 10.11
N PRO A 40 17.87 -13.20 9.03
CA PRO A 40 16.94 -12.10 8.81
C PRO A 40 15.51 -12.60 8.92
N GLU A 41 14.65 -11.83 9.56
CA GLU A 41 13.24 -12.13 9.73
C GLU A 41 12.40 -10.92 9.35
N ILE A 42 11.37 -11.15 8.55
CA ILE A 42 10.33 -10.15 8.25
C ILE A 42 9.14 -10.51 9.14
N LYS A 43 8.89 -9.71 10.20
CA LYS A 43 7.78 -9.93 11.13
C LYS A 43 6.45 -9.62 10.49
N PHE A 44 6.39 -8.52 9.74
CA PHE A 44 5.28 -8.18 8.88
C PHE A 44 5.73 -7.31 7.71
N PHE A 45 4.95 -7.37 6.64
CA PHE A 45 5.05 -6.52 5.46
C PHE A 45 3.66 -6.41 4.85
N HIS A 46 3.04 -5.24 4.90
CA HIS A 46 1.66 -5.06 4.45
C HIS A 46 1.37 -3.63 3.98
N ILE A 47 0.24 -3.48 3.30
CA ILE A 47 -0.36 -2.21 2.91
C ILE A 47 -1.36 -1.83 4.00
N LYS A 48 -1.29 -0.59 4.50
CA LYS A 48 -2.16 -0.08 5.56
C LYS A 48 -3.60 0.12 5.07
N GLU A 49 -3.77 0.62 3.87
CA GLU A 49 -5.08 0.86 3.27
C GLU A 49 -5.72 -0.44 2.80
N GLN A 50 -6.98 -0.67 3.21
CA GLN A 50 -7.75 -1.83 2.76
C GLN A 50 -8.32 -1.66 1.35
N GLN A 51 -8.59 -0.42 0.94
CA GLN A 51 -9.13 -0.06 -0.36
C GLN A 51 -8.44 1.21 -0.86
N TYR A 52 -8.01 1.20 -2.10
CA TYR A 52 -7.34 2.31 -2.77
C TYR A 52 -7.61 2.25 -4.27
N VAL A 53 -7.58 3.40 -4.94
CA VAL A 53 -7.86 3.52 -6.38
C VAL A 53 -6.61 3.90 -7.16
N ILE A 54 -6.67 3.76 -8.48
CA ILE A 54 -5.62 4.27 -9.38
C ILE A 54 -5.43 5.76 -9.12
N GLY A 55 -4.18 6.19 -8.88
CA GLY A 55 -3.79 7.56 -8.59
C GLY A 55 -3.79 7.93 -7.10
N SER A 56 -4.27 7.05 -6.20
CA SER A 56 -4.13 7.28 -4.76
C SER A 56 -2.74 6.90 -4.26
N LYS A 57 -2.41 7.39 -3.06
CA LYS A 57 -1.22 7.02 -2.34
C LYS A 57 -1.56 5.97 -1.30
N ILE A 58 -0.67 4.99 -1.15
CA ILE A 58 -0.76 3.94 -0.14
C ILE A 58 0.45 4.00 0.78
N HIS A 59 0.25 3.60 2.03
CA HIS A 59 1.33 3.42 3.00
C HIS A 59 1.70 1.94 3.10
N ILE A 60 2.97 1.66 2.95
CA ILE A 60 3.53 0.32 3.06
C ILE A 60 4.38 0.30 4.31
N GLU A 61 4.08 -0.62 5.21
CA GLU A 61 4.72 -0.74 6.52
C GLU A 61 5.37 -2.13 6.66
N TRP A 62 6.52 -2.18 7.33
CA TRP A 62 7.20 -3.42 7.64
C TRP A 62 7.92 -3.36 8.99
N ASP A 63 8.16 -4.53 9.56
CA ASP A 63 9.08 -4.71 10.67
C ASP A 63 9.97 -5.92 10.39
N VAL A 64 11.27 -5.74 10.62
CA VAL A 64 12.30 -6.72 10.30
C VAL A 64 13.31 -6.83 11.44
N ASP A 65 13.86 -8.03 11.63
CA ASP A 65 14.90 -8.29 12.61
C ASP A 65 16.12 -8.94 11.97
N ASN A 66 17.26 -8.84 12.66
CA ASN A 66 18.53 -9.53 12.34
C ASN A 66 19.07 -9.21 10.94
N CYS A 67 18.76 -8.04 10.39
CA CYS A 67 19.23 -7.59 9.09
C CYS A 67 20.11 -6.34 9.21
N THR A 68 21.00 -6.15 8.25
CA THR A 68 21.84 -4.97 8.10
C THR A 68 21.42 -4.13 6.90
N LYS A 69 20.61 -4.71 6.00
CA LYS A 69 20.10 -4.06 4.80
C LYS A 69 18.64 -4.46 4.56
N VAL A 70 17.82 -3.50 4.14
CA VAL A 70 16.43 -3.70 3.72
C VAL A 70 16.22 -3.04 2.37
N GLU A 71 15.65 -3.79 1.43
CA GLU A 71 15.33 -3.30 0.08
C GLU A 71 13.84 -3.54 -0.20
N LEU A 72 13.16 -2.52 -0.73
CA LEU A 72 11.79 -2.60 -1.23
C LEU A 72 11.80 -2.39 -2.75
N ALA A 73 11.34 -3.38 -3.50
CA ALA A 73 11.34 -3.35 -4.97
C ALA A 73 12.73 -2.99 -5.57
N GLY A 74 13.83 -3.36 -4.89
CA GLY A 74 15.21 -3.08 -5.30
C GLY A 74 15.79 -1.75 -4.82
N GLU A 75 15.00 -0.90 -4.18
CA GLU A 75 15.46 0.36 -3.59
C GLU A 75 15.84 0.17 -2.12
N ASP A 76 16.96 0.78 -1.70
CA ASP A 76 17.43 0.70 -0.31
C ASP A 76 16.54 1.52 0.63
N VAL A 77 15.88 0.84 1.54
CA VAL A 77 14.98 1.41 2.54
C VAL A 77 15.42 1.09 3.98
N THR A 78 16.69 0.79 4.18
CA THR A 78 17.26 0.35 5.47
C THR A 78 16.99 1.31 6.63
N LEU A 79 16.91 2.62 6.35
CA LEU A 79 16.67 3.65 7.37
C LEU A 79 15.18 3.92 7.64
N TYR A 80 14.29 3.25 6.92
CA TYR A 80 12.84 3.47 6.97
C TYR A 80 12.13 2.26 7.54
N LYS A 81 10.92 2.46 8.05
CA LYS A 81 9.99 1.40 8.47
C LYS A 81 8.67 1.46 7.73
N ASP A 82 8.48 2.54 6.97
CA ASP A 82 7.32 2.76 6.11
C ASP A 82 7.70 3.63 4.92
N VAL A 83 6.92 3.55 3.85
CA VAL A 83 7.00 4.43 2.69
C VAL A 83 5.61 4.71 2.14
N GLU A 84 5.44 5.90 1.54
CA GLU A 84 4.26 6.25 0.78
C GLU A 84 4.53 6.03 -0.71
N LEU A 85 3.66 5.28 -1.39
CA LEU A 85 3.76 4.95 -2.80
C LEU A 85 2.51 5.37 -3.56
N ALA A 86 2.66 6.09 -4.68
CA ALA A 86 1.57 6.34 -5.62
C ALA A 86 1.27 5.09 -6.46
N VAL A 87 -0.02 4.73 -6.58
CA VAL A 87 -0.44 3.50 -7.26
C VAL A 87 -1.09 3.82 -8.60
N GLU A 88 -0.37 3.58 -9.69
CA GLU A 88 -0.85 3.80 -11.06
C GLU A 88 -1.44 2.54 -11.71
N LYS A 89 -1.00 1.38 -11.28
CA LYS A 89 -1.40 0.06 -11.82
C LYS A 89 -1.13 -1.04 -10.80
N ALA A 90 -1.66 -2.23 -11.10
CA ALA A 90 -1.31 -3.41 -10.30
C ALA A 90 0.20 -3.70 -10.39
N VAL A 91 0.81 -3.92 -9.22
CA VAL A 91 2.25 -4.23 -9.06
C VAL A 91 2.45 -5.21 -7.92
N GLU A 92 3.48 -6.05 -8.02
CA GLU A 92 3.97 -6.86 -6.93
C GLU A 92 5.22 -6.20 -6.34
N LEU A 93 5.21 -5.99 -5.03
CA LEU A 93 6.32 -5.40 -4.31
C LEU A 93 6.99 -6.49 -3.48
N GLU A 94 8.31 -6.65 -3.62
CA GLU A 94 9.13 -7.56 -2.81
C GLU A 94 9.91 -6.74 -1.79
N LEU A 95 9.82 -7.15 -0.52
CA LEU A 95 10.68 -6.70 0.56
C LEU A 95 11.76 -7.75 0.78
N VAL A 96 13.03 -7.33 0.80
CA VAL A 96 14.19 -8.17 1.06
C VAL A 96 14.93 -7.63 2.28
N ALA A 97 14.98 -8.40 3.35
CA ALA A 97 15.80 -8.13 4.52
C ALA A 97 17.03 -9.03 4.50
N SER A 98 18.23 -8.49 4.55
CA SER A 98 19.47 -9.25 4.42
C SER A 98 20.54 -8.86 5.45
N ASN A 99 21.44 -9.78 5.71
CA ASN A 99 22.71 -9.57 6.41
C ASN A 99 23.84 -10.29 5.66
N ASP A 100 25.05 -10.31 6.21
CA ASP A 100 26.23 -10.92 5.56
C ASP A 100 26.10 -12.43 5.31
N TYR A 101 25.08 -13.10 5.86
CA TYR A 101 24.98 -14.56 5.87
C TYR A 101 23.75 -15.09 5.14
N ASP A 102 22.62 -14.36 5.17
CA ASP A 102 21.33 -14.86 4.68
C ASP A 102 20.41 -13.71 4.32
N GLN A 103 19.26 -14.03 3.72
CA GLN A 103 18.21 -13.08 3.38
C GLN A 103 16.82 -13.69 3.65
N ALA A 104 15.88 -12.82 4.02
CA ALA A 104 14.45 -13.11 4.05
C ALA A 104 13.72 -12.28 3.00
N LYS A 105 12.69 -12.84 2.36
CA LYS A 105 11.91 -12.19 1.31
C LYS A 105 10.44 -12.36 1.59
N GLN A 106 9.67 -11.33 1.30
CA GLN A 106 8.22 -11.36 1.33
C GLN A 106 7.66 -10.45 0.25
N SER A 107 6.61 -10.91 -0.45
CA SER A 107 5.93 -10.10 -1.48
C SER A 107 4.52 -9.72 -1.05
N VAL A 108 4.08 -8.55 -1.48
CA VAL A 108 2.70 -8.09 -1.39
C VAL A 108 2.22 -7.64 -2.76
N ARG A 109 1.01 -8.03 -3.12
CA ARG A 109 0.39 -7.63 -4.38
C ARG A 109 -0.47 -6.40 -4.17
N VAL A 110 -0.14 -5.32 -4.87
CA VAL A 110 -0.89 -4.06 -4.91
C VAL A 110 -1.84 -4.11 -6.10
N VAL A 111 -3.16 -4.03 -5.88
CA VAL A 111 -4.17 -4.04 -6.95
C VAL A 111 -5.17 -2.92 -6.69
N PRO A 112 -4.97 -1.74 -7.31
CA PRO A 112 -5.88 -0.62 -7.12
C PRO A 112 -7.22 -0.86 -7.83
N TYR A 113 -8.29 -0.32 -7.25
CA TYR A 113 -9.59 -0.25 -7.91
C TYR A 113 -9.59 0.84 -8.99
N PRO A 114 -10.41 0.70 -10.05
CA PRO A 114 -10.63 1.79 -10.99
C PRO A 114 -11.24 3.02 -10.30
N SER A 115 -10.85 4.21 -10.77
CA SER A 115 -11.46 5.46 -10.34
C SER A 115 -12.88 5.61 -10.91
N PRO A 116 -13.80 6.30 -10.22
CA PRO A 116 -15.14 6.56 -10.72
C PRO A 116 -15.14 7.32 -12.05
N ILE A 117 -16.08 6.98 -12.91
CA ILE A 117 -16.28 7.66 -14.21
C ILE A 117 -17.75 8.01 -14.39
N ILE A 118 -18.08 9.29 -14.52
CA ILE A 118 -19.42 9.74 -14.95
C ILE A 118 -19.45 9.72 -16.47
N ARG A 119 -20.03 8.68 -17.08
CA ARG A 119 -20.13 8.55 -18.52
C ARG A 119 -21.14 9.51 -19.12
N ARG A 120 -22.27 9.65 -18.45
CA ARG A 120 -23.35 10.52 -18.89
C ARG A 120 -24.00 11.17 -17.68
N PHE A 121 -24.37 12.43 -17.83
CA PHE A 121 -25.30 13.14 -16.99
C PHE A 121 -26.06 14.12 -17.87
N SER A 122 -27.40 13.99 -17.96
CA SER A 122 -28.22 14.75 -18.90
C SER A 122 -29.62 14.97 -18.36
N SER A 123 -30.26 16.06 -18.78
CA SER A 123 -31.67 16.33 -18.59
C SER A 123 -32.46 16.01 -19.86
N SER A 124 -33.70 15.53 -19.73
CA SER A 124 -34.60 15.37 -20.86
C SER A 124 -35.02 16.71 -21.47
N HIS A 125 -35.10 17.76 -20.65
CA HIS A 125 -35.39 19.13 -21.07
C HIS A 125 -34.59 20.10 -20.21
N SER A 126 -33.75 20.92 -20.81
CA SER A 126 -32.94 21.94 -20.13
C SER A 126 -33.72 23.22 -19.81
N ASN A 127 -34.77 23.50 -20.60
CA ASN A 127 -35.67 24.66 -20.41
C ASN A 127 -37.09 24.17 -20.15
N ILE A 128 -37.56 24.37 -18.93
CA ILE A 128 -38.93 24.01 -18.49
C ILE A 128 -39.56 25.20 -17.76
N LYS A 129 -40.89 25.25 -17.73
CA LYS A 129 -41.58 26.23 -16.87
C LYS A 129 -41.39 25.87 -15.40
N ALA A 130 -41.29 26.88 -14.54
CA ALA A 130 -41.16 26.70 -13.09
C ALA A 130 -42.22 25.68 -12.55
N GLY A 131 -41.76 24.74 -11.74
CA GLY A 131 -42.58 23.68 -11.16
C GLY A 131 -43.04 22.58 -12.12
N LYS A 132 -42.58 22.58 -13.38
CA LYS A 132 -42.78 21.46 -14.31
C LYS A 132 -41.71 20.43 -14.14
N THR A 133 -42.08 19.18 -14.42
CA THR A 133 -41.18 18.03 -14.27
C THR A 133 -40.25 17.88 -15.45
N THR A 134 -39.00 17.59 -15.17
CA THR A 134 -38.04 17.08 -16.12
C THR A 134 -37.32 15.87 -15.52
N LYS A 135 -36.72 15.05 -16.35
CA LYS A 135 -36.01 13.84 -15.93
C LYS A 135 -34.52 14.05 -16.09
N LEU A 136 -33.78 13.90 -15.01
CA LEU A 136 -32.35 13.73 -15.01
C LEU A 136 -31.99 12.26 -15.21
N SER A 137 -30.97 11.97 -15.99
CA SER A 137 -30.46 10.61 -16.21
C SER A 137 -28.94 10.61 -16.27
N TRP A 138 -28.34 9.53 -15.73
CA TRP A 138 -26.90 9.38 -15.64
C TRP A 138 -26.45 7.93 -15.81
N SER A 139 -25.15 7.78 -16.07
CA SER A 139 -24.45 6.50 -16.03
C SER A 139 -23.11 6.74 -15.37
N VAL A 140 -22.80 5.96 -14.33
CA VAL A 140 -21.58 6.08 -13.53
C VAL A 140 -20.99 4.68 -13.36
N ASP A 141 -19.68 4.55 -13.64
CA ASP A 141 -18.94 3.32 -13.43
C ASP A 141 -18.01 3.47 -12.22
N TYR A 142 -17.74 2.35 -11.53
CA TYR A 142 -16.74 2.20 -10.47
C TYR A 142 -16.95 3.10 -9.23
N ALA A 143 -18.15 3.66 -9.05
CA ALA A 143 -18.46 4.45 -7.88
C ALA A 143 -18.96 3.57 -6.72
N LYS A 144 -18.49 3.85 -5.51
CA LYS A 144 -19.04 3.30 -4.26
C LYS A 144 -20.31 4.04 -3.86
N LYS A 145 -20.37 5.34 -4.11
CA LYS A 145 -21.49 6.22 -3.76
C LYS A 145 -21.69 7.27 -4.84
N VAL A 146 -22.93 7.57 -5.16
CA VAL A 146 -23.31 8.65 -6.09
C VAL A 146 -24.32 9.55 -5.42
N LEU A 147 -24.03 10.86 -5.42
CA LEU A 147 -24.92 11.88 -4.86
C LEU A 147 -25.36 12.83 -5.97
N LEU A 148 -26.62 13.18 -5.98
CA LEU A 148 -27.16 14.29 -6.74
C LEU A 148 -27.34 15.48 -5.80
N LYS A 149 -26.66 16.58 -6.10
CA LYS A 149 -26.65 17.82 -5.30
C LYS A 149 -27.35 18.93 -6.03
N SER A 150 -28.13 19.71 -5.29
CA SER A 150 -28.68 20.99 -5.70
C SER A 150 -28.40 22.04 -4.60
N PRO A 151 -28.67 23.33 -4.79
CA PRO A 151 -28.51 24.33 -3.74
C PRO A 151 -29.36 24.08 -2.49
N SER A 152 -30.46 23.32 -2.61
CA SER A 152 -31.42 23.07 -1.54
C SER A 152 -31.33 21.67 -0.90
N GLU A 153 -30.75 20.68 -1.60
CA GLU A 153 -30.76 19.29 -1.15
C GLU A 153 -29.61 18.46 -1.70
N GLU A 154 -29.33 17.36 -1.03
CA GLU A 154 -28.40 16.33 -1.45
C GLU A 154 -29.12 14.97 -1.36
N ILE A 155 -29.19 14.22 -2.46
CA ILE A 155 -29.91 12.96 -2.57
C ILE A 155 -28.91 11.84 -2.88
N ASP A 156 -28.95 10.75 -2.12
CA ASP A 156 -28.21 9.54 -2.46
C ASP A 156 -28.91 8.79 -3.61
N VAL A 157 -28.22 8.74 -4.74
CA VAL A 157 -28.74 8.14 -5.97
C VAL A 157 -27.87 6.97 -6.45
N THR A 158 -27.14 6.35 -5.52
CA THR A 158 -26.16 5.28 -5.81
C THR A 158 -26.77 4.11 -6.60
N ILE A 159 -28.00 3.74 -6.31
CA ILE A 159 -28.70 2.62 -6.97
C ILE A 159 -29.64 3.07 -8.09
N MET A 160 -29.64 4.36 -8.42
CA MET A 160 -30.52 4.96 -9.42
C MET A 160 -29.72 5.31 -10.68
N SER A 161 -30.41 5.38 -11.80
CA SER A 161 -29.87 5.89 -13.08
C SER A 161 -30.66 7.07 -13.63
N GLU A 162 -31.79 7.41 -12.99
CA GLU A 162 -32.65 8.54 -13.36
C GLU A 162 -33.46 9.02 -12.16
N LEU A 163 -33.85 10.29 -12.19
CA LEU A 163 -34.72 10.92 -11.19
C LEU A 163 -35.56 12.01 -11.87
N GLU A 164 -36.87 12.07 -11.53
CA GLU A 164 -37.74 13.19 -11.90
C GLU A 164 -37.58 14.33 -10.89
N ILE A 165 -37.42 15.55 -11.40
CA ILE A 165 -37.25 16.78 -10.63
C ILE A 165 -38.23 17.85 -11.13
N SER A 166 -38.63 18.77 -10.24
CA SER A 166 -39.57 19.86 -10.55
C SER A 166 -39.06 21.19 -9.96
N PRO A 167 -37.96 21.76 -10.50
CA PRO A 167 -37.34 22.96 -9.94
C PRO A 167 -38.30 24.16 -10.09
N ALA A 168 -38.40 24.95 -9.02
CA ALA A 168 -39.20 26.17 -9.02
C ALA A 168 -38.45 27.38 -9.61
N ASN A 169 -37.13 27.32 -9.68
CA ASN A 169 -36.23 28.36 -10.20
C ASN A 169 -35.12 27.71 -11.04
N ASP A 170 -34.34 28.53 -11.70
CA ASP A 170 -33.13 28.07 -12.37
C ASP A 170 -32.22 27.37 -11.35
N THR A 171 -31.92 26.13 -11.58
CA THR A 171 -31.23 25.28 -10.62
C THR A 171 -30.15 24.45 -11.31
N THR A 172 -28.93 24.56 -10.82
CA THR A 172 -27.83 23.69 -11.23
C THR A 172 -27.86 22.40 -10.39
N TYR A 173 -27.82 21.27 -11.06
CA TYR A 173 -27.66 19.96 -10.45
C TYR A 173 -26.26 19.43 -10.67
N THR A 174 -25.61 18.98 -9.60
CA THR A 174 -24.26 18.39 -9.64
C THR A 174 -24.36 16.92 -9.29
N LEU A 175 -23.92 16.05 -10.20
CA LEU A 175 -23.74 14.63 -9.93
C LEU A 175 -22.32 14.38 -9.41
N VAL A 176 -22.18 13.80 -8.22
CA VAL A 176 -20.90 13.53 -7.55
C VAL A 176 -20.74 12.04 -7.33
N ALA A 177 -19.68 11.45 -7.87
CA ALA A 177 -19.38 10.03 -7.69
C ALA A 177 -18.11 9.86 -6.83
N TYR A 178 -18.22 9.04 -5.80
CA TYR A 178 -17.16 8.77 -4.83
C TYR A 178 -16.50 7.44 -5.09
N ALA A 179 -15.18 7.42 -5.02
CA ALA A 179 -14.36 6.21 -5.11
C ALA A 179 -14.59 5.27 -3.92
N VAL A 180 -14.10 4.02 -4.04
CA VAL A 180 -14.26 3.00 -3.01
C VAL A 180 -13.60 3.38 -1.68
N ASP A 181 -12.45 4.08 -1.73
CA ASP A 181 -11.70 4.59 -0.59
C ASP A 181 -12.14 5.99 -0.13
N GLY A 182 -12.97 6.66 -0.93
CA GLY A 182 -13.40 8.03 -0.69
C GLY A 182 -12.34 9.10 -1.00
N SER A 183 -11.14 8.71 -1.45
CA SER A 183 -10.03 9.64 -1.72
C SER A 183 -10.19 10.43 -3.02
N ILE A 184 -10.84 9.84 -4.03
CA ILE A 184 -11.05 10.43 -5.34
C ILE A 184 -12.54 10.58 -5.61
N THR A 185 -12.93 11.78 -6.04
CA THR A 185 -14.29 12.08 -6.47
C THR A 185 -14.28 12.73 -7.85
N VAL A 186 -15.30 12.45 -8.65
CA VAL A 186 -15.55 13.15 -9.90
C VAL A 186 -16.93 13.76 -9.86
N SER A 187 -17.12 14.92 -10.49
CA SER A 187 -18.41 15.63 -10.55
C SER A 187 -18.70 16.14 -11.97
N LYS A 188 -19.99 16.32 -12.24
CA LYS A 188 -20.48 16.88 -13.49
C LYS A 188 -21.75 17.67 -13.23
N ASP A 189 -21.86 18.85 -13.82
CA ASP A 189 -22.97 19.78 -13.67
C ASP A 189 -23.90 19.77 -14.89
N ILE A 190 -25.14 20.16 -14.66
CA ILE A 190 -26.15 20.36 -15.69
C ILE A 190 -27.14 21.48 -15.26
#